data_4cd3da1578ce6513b8c67f60cb6692b0
#
_entry.id   4cd3da1578ce6513b8c67f60cb6692b0
#
_cell.length_a   1.000
_cell.length_b   1.000
_cell.length_c   1.000
_cell.angle_alpha   90.00
_cell.angle_beta   90.00
_cell.angle_gamma   90.00
#
_symmetry.space_group_name_H-M   'P 1'
#
loop_
_entity.id
_entity.type
_entity.pdbx_description
1 polymer ?
#
loop_
_entity_poly.entity_id
_entity_poly.type
_entity_poly.pdbx_seq_one_letter_code
_entity_poly.pdbx_strand_id
1 'polypeptide(L)'
;MDAAMLGGRVAAWSYQRGWHGRLSVVRREVTVSGQVLLPAPLVIGFASDFHAGPTTHPGVFEELAAQVRRVRPDVLLLGGDYVSLGARHVDQLRDCLGALSAPLGVFGVIGNHDVWHGRAPIEAALREAGIELLHNRNVALPAPFGMVSICGIDDPWTGEPCVPAAFAGAGPVRVFLTHSPDGLHYVDGETFDVAFAGHTHGGQVARADGTPMARPQGPLSRRYCYGSFDLPDNGPLIVSRGVGCSKLPLRINADPELVVCTLRSQ
;
A
#
# COMPACT_ATOMS: atom_id res chain seq x y z
N MET A 1 14.80 -20.01 -3.71
CA MET A 1 15.04 -18.83 -2.84
C MET A 1 14.81 -19.15 -1.37
N ASP A 2 13.78 -19.87 -0.98
CA ASP A 2 13.54 -20.26 0.43
C ASP A 2 14.77 -20.95 1.07
N ALA A 3 15.36 -21.92 0.39
CA ALA A 3 16.58 -22.59 0.86
C ALA A 3 17.80 -21.66 0.93
N ALA A 4 17.93 -20.72 -0.03
CA ALA A 4 19.02 -19.75 -0.02
C ALA A 4 18.89 -18.71 1.13
N MET A 5 17.67 -18.45 1.58
CA MET A 5 17.37 -17.58 2.72
C MET A 5 17.31 -18.35 4.05
N LEU A 6 17.67 -19.63 4.07
CA LEU A 6 17.71 -20.49 5.26
C LEU A 6 16.41 -20.43 6.08
N GLY A 7 15.23 -20.45 5.39
CA GLY A 7 13.93 -20.39 6.06
C GLY A 7 13.72 -19.13 6.91
N GLY A 8 14.26 -17.98 6.51
CA GLY A 8 14.11 -16.70 7.20
C GLY A 8 15.22 -16.38 8.23
N ARG A 9 16.21 -17.29 8.44
CA ARG A 9 17.31 -17.01 9.38
C ARG A 9 18.16 -15.80 8.97
N VAL A 10 18.32 -15.58 7.64
CA VAL A 10 19.03 -14.41 7.12
C VAL A 10 18.24 -13.13 7.41
N ALA A 11 16.92 -13.16 7.27
CA ALA A 11 16.06 -12.03 7.63
C ALA A 11 16.11 -11.73 9.14
N ALA A 12 16.08 -12.76 9.99
CA ALA A 12 16.21 -12.60 11.44
C ALA A 12 17.53 -11.95 11.83
N TRP A 13 18.63 -12.42 11.24
CA TRP A 13 19.95 -11.83 11.47
C TRP A 13 20.05 -10.38 10.99
N SER A 14 19.50 -10.09 9.81
CA SER A 14 19.45 -8.74 9.23
C SER A 14 18.61 -7.80 10.09
N TYR A 15 17.45 -8.25 10.57
CA TYR A 15 16.57 -7.47 11.44
C TYR A 15 17.25 -7.13 12.78
N GLN A 16 17.91 -8.10 13.42
CA GLN A 16 18.66 -7.89 14.66
C GLN A 16 19.80 -6.89 14.51
N ARG A 17 20.37 -6.74 13.31
CA ARG A 17 21.40 -5.74 12.97
C ARG A 17 20.83 -4.38 12.54
N GLY A 18 19.50 -4.25 12.52
CA GLY A 18 18.82 -3.04 12.05
C GLY A 18 18.85 -2.82 10.54
N TRP A 19 19.23 -3.84 9.77
CA TRP A 19 19.34 -3.72 8.30
C TRP A 19 18.01 -3.83 7.59
N HIS A 20 16.92 -4.18 8.26
CA HIS A 20 15.56 -4.03 7.75
C HIS A 20 15.08 -2.57 7.76
N GLY A 21 15.87 -1.66 8.34
CA GLY A 21 15.42 -0.32 8.67
C GLY A 21 14.51 -0.29 9.89
N ARG A 22 13.99 0.87 10.21
CA ARG A 22 12.99 1.08 11.27
C ARG A 22 11.71 1.59 10.66
N LEU A 23 10.58 1.01 11.01
CA LEU A 23 9.29 1.47 10.51
C LEU A 23 9.07 2.92 10.92
N SER A 24 8.94 3.78 9.93
CA SER A 24 8.71 5.22 10.08
C SER A 24 7.24 5.56 9.79
N VAL A 25 6.75 6.66 10.36
CA VAL A 25 5.44 7.22 10.04
C VAL A 25 5.64 8.49 9.23
N VAL A 26 5.26 8.42 7.96
CA VAL A 26 5.38 9.55 7.01
C VAL A 26 4.04 10.25 6.89
N ARG A 27 4.00 11.57 7.18
CA ARG A 27 2.78 12.35 7.15
C ARG A 27 2.67 13.16 5.86
N ARG A 28 1.45 13.22 5.32
CA ARG A 28 1.08 14.00 4.14
C ARG A 28 -0.23 14.72 4.42
N GLU A 29 -0.44 15.86 3.78
CA GLU A 29 -1.72 16.56 3.76
C GLU A 29 -2.13 16.79 2.31
N VAL A 30 -3.40 16.60 2.02
CA VAL A 30 -3.98 16.79 0.70
C VAL A 30 -5.27 17.57 0.87
N THR A 31 -5.43 18.63 0.11
CA THR A 31 -6.68 19.37 0.02
C THR A 31 -7.51 18.79 -1.12
N VAL A 32 -8.74 18.36 -0.82
CA VAL A 32 -9.64 17.84 -1.85
C VAL A 32 -10.02 18.94 -2.84
N SER A 33 -10.19 18.55 -4.10
CA SER A 33 -10.53 19.44 -5.18
C SER A 33 -12.00 19.84 -5.14
N GLY A 34 -12.34 21.01 -5.68
CA GLY A 34 -13.72 21.46 -5.85
C GLY A 34 -14.37 22.02 -4.58
N GLN A 35 -15.71 22.12 -4.60
CA GLN A 35 -16.52 22.72 -3.53
C GLN A 35 -17.06 21.69 -2.52
N VAL A 36 -16.46 20.50 -2.47
CA VAL A 36 -16.89 19.44 -1.54
C VAL A 36 -16.32 19.71 -0.16
N LEU A 37 -17.22 19.90 0.82
CA LEU A 37 -16.83 20.07 2.21
C LEU A 37 -16.83 18.70 2.91
N LEU A 38 -15.69 18.29 3.41
CA LEU A 38 -15.60 17.16 4.33
C LEU A 38 -16.12 17.57 5.70
N PRO A 39 -16.84 16.72 6.42
CA PRO A 39 -17.39 17.03 7.75
C PRO A 39 -16.29 17.27 8.79
N ALA A 40 -15.12 16.69 8.58
CA ALA A 40 -13.91 16.85 9.39
C ALA A 40 -12.70 16.41 8.53
N PRO A 41 -11.45 16.72 8.94
CA PRO A 41 -10.27 16.11 8.33
C PRO A 41 -10.35 14.57 8.39
N LEU A 42 -10.12 13.90 7.26
CA LEU A 42 -10.13 12.45 7.17
C LEU A 42 -8.68 11.93 7.20
N VAL A 43 -8.36 11.10 8.18
CA VAL A 43 -7.02 10.52 8.35
C VAL A 43 -6.97 9.14 7.69
N ILE A 44 -6.22 9.03 6.61
CA ILE A 44 -6.00 7.78 5.86
C ILE A 44 -4.64 7.21 6.25
N GLY A 45 -4.62 5.96 6.75
CA GLY A 45 -3.40 5.17 6.85
C GLY A 45 -3.17 4.38 5.56
N PHE A 46 -1.93 4.27 5.09
CA PHE A 46 -1.59 3.45 3.93
C PHE A 46 -0.33 2.64 4.18
N ALA A 47 -0.41 1.31 3.97
CA ALA A 47 0.69 0.37 4.03
C ALA A 47 0.65 -0.57 2.82
N SER A 48 1.80 -1.00 2.31
CA SER A 48 1.90 -1.90 1.15
C SER A 48 3.15 -2.76 1.23
N ASP A 49 3.28 -3.72 0.30
CA ASP A 49 4.51 -4.49 0.10
C ASP A 49 4.99 -5.17 1.39
N PHE A 50 4.12 -5.97 1.98
CA PHE A 50 4.41 -6.72 3.22
C PHE A 50 5.47 -7.78 2.98
N HIS A 51 5.39 -8.47 1.83
CA HIS A 51 6.32 -9.52 1.45
C HIS A 51 6.58 -10.54 2.56
N ALA A 52 5.51 -11.02 3.21
CA ALA A 52 5.63 -12.11 4.16
C ALA A 52 6.35 -13.30 3.53
N GLY A 53 7.35 -13.80 4.22
CA GLY A 53 8.21 -14.85 3.69
C GLY A 53 9.64 -14.76 4.25
N PRO A 54 10.57 -15.48 3.64
CA PRO A 54 11.92 -15.63 4.20
C PRO A 54 12.80 -14.37 4.09
N THR A 55 12.31 -13.30 3.40
CA THR A 55 13.04 -12.04 3.24
C THR A 55 12.62 -10.97 4.24
N THR A 56 11.44 -11.10 4.87
CA THR A 56 10.92 -10.12 5.84
C THR A 56 10.81 -10.74 7.22
N HIS A 57 11.37 -10.09 8.23
CA HIS A 57 11.23 -10.54 9.61
C HIS A 57 9.85 -10.15 10.16
N PRO A 58 9.11 -11.06 10.84
CA PRO A 58 7.76 -10.76 11.36
C PRO A 58 7.67 -9.56 12.31
N GLY A 59 8.76 -9.25 13.04
CA GLY A 59 8.83 -8.07 13.90
C GLY A 59 8.50 -6.75 13.20
N VAL A 60 8.71 -6.65 11.87
CA VAL A 60 8.32 -5.46 11.11
C VAL A 60 6.79 -5.32 11.05
N PHE A 61 6.07 -6.43 11.00
CA PHE A 61 4.59 -6.46 11.00
C PHE A 61 4.03 -6.08 12.38
N GLU A 62 4.71 -6.51 13.46
CA GLU A 62 4.38 -6.11 14.84
C GLU A 62 4.57 -4.61 15.02
N GLU A 63 5.67 -4.04 14.48
CA GLU A 63 5.92 -2.61 14.46
C GLU A 63 4.82 -1.86 13.69
N LEU A 64 4.41 -2.35 12.51
CA LEU A 64 3.31 -1.76 11.73
C LEU A 64 2.01 -1.73 12.54
N ALA A 65 1.61 -2.88 13.10
CA ALA A 65 0.39 -2.97 13.91
C ALA A 65 0.44 -2.01 15.11
N ALA A 66 1.60 -1.88 15.76
CA ALA A 66 1.79 -0.93 16.87
C ALA A 66 1.65 0.53 16.40
N GLN A 67 2.20 0.88 15.23
CA GLN A 67 2.07 2.23 14.68
C GLN A 67 0.64 2.54 14.24
N VAL A 68 -0.08 1.61 13.61
CA VAL A 68 -1.51 1.79 13.27
C VAL A 68 -2.32 2.07 14.53
N ARG A 69 -2.14 1.26 15.59
CA ARG A 69 -2.80 1.51 16.89
C ARG A 69 -2.47 2.87 17.51
N ARG A 70 -1.25 3.36 17.33
CA ARG A 70 -0.79 4.67 17.83
C ARG A 70 -1.37 5.83 17.02
N VAL A 71 -1.36 5.72 15.70
CA VAL A 71 -1.84 6.74 14.75
C VAL A 71 -3.36 6.83 14.78
N ARG A 72 -4.04 5.68 14.89
CA ARG A 72 -5.50 5.55 14.84
C ARG A 72 -6.09 6.23 13.60
N PRO A 73 -5.75 5.79 12.38
CA PRO A 73 -6.36 6.36 11.18
C PRO A 73 -7.87 6.10 11.16
N ASP A 74 -8.62 6.97 10.48
CA ASP A 74 -10.06 6.79 10.29
C ASP A 74 -10.36 5.67 9.30
N VAL A 75 -9.53 5.52 8.26
CA VAL A 75 -9.57 4.46 7.28
C VAL A 75 -8.15 3.95 7.02
N LEU A 76 -8.01 2.66 6.75
CA LEU A 76 -6.71 2.04 6.44
C LEU A 76 -6.76 1.41 5.04
N LEU A 77 -5.77 1.74 4.22
CA LEU A 77 -5.59 1.22 2.87
C LEU A 77 -4.37 0.30 2.80
N LEU A 78 -4.51 -0.84 2.12
CA LEU A 78 -3.46 -1.83 1.93
C LEU A 78 -3.16 -2.01 0.44
N GLY A 79 -1.92 -1.74 0.05
CA GLY A 79 -1.49 -1.59 -1.35
C GLY A 79 -1.03 -2.88 -2.04
N GLY A 80 -1.28 -4.07 -1.47
CA GLY A 80 -0.90 -5.35 -2.10
C GLY A 80 0.51 -5.82 -1.77
N ASP A 81 0.93 -6.90 -2.46
CA ASP A 81 2.17 -7.64 -2.22
C ASP A 81 2.28 -8.13 -0.77
N TYR A 82 1.27 -8.91 -0.35
CA TYR A 82 1.20 -9.48 1.00
C TYR A 82 2.24 -10.58 1.20
N VAL A 83 2.56 -11.35 0.16
CA VAL A 83 3.54 -12.45 0.24
C VAL A 83 4.70 -12.28 -0.75
N SER A 84 5.83 -12.95 -0.46
CA SER A 84 7.04 -12.87 -1.28
C SER A 84 7.25 -14.12 -2.17
N LEU A 85 7.18 -15.32 -1.61
CA LEU A 85 7.62 -16.56 -2.26
C LEU A 85 6.63 -17.72 -2.13
N GLY A 86 5.37 -17.44 -1.92
CA GLY A 86 4.30 -18.43 -1.86
C GLY A 86 3.18 -18.06 -0.92
N ALA A 87 1.95 -18.40 -1.29
CA ALA A 87 0.74 -18.05 -0.55
C ALA A 87 0.75 -18.56 0.90
N ARG A 88 1.45 -19.70 1.20
CA ARG A 88 1.60 -20.22 2.57
C ARG A 88 2.17 -19.21 3.56
N HIS A 89 2.93 -18.23 3.09
CA HIS A 89 3.53 -17.21 3.96
C HIS A 89 2.52 -16.16 4.45
N VAL A 90 1.30 -16.15 3.95
CA VAL A 90 0.23 -15.28 4.45
C VAL A 90 -0.08 -15.54 5.93
N ASP A 91 0.15 -16.76 6.42
CA ASP A 91 -0.03 -17.10 7.82
C ASP A 91 0.89 -16.28 8.76
N GLN A 92 2.04 -15.83 8.26
CA GLN A 92 2.93 -14.93 9.02
C GLN A 92 2.34 -13.53 9.24
N LEU A 93 1.35 -13.16 8.41
CA LEU A 93 0.63 -11.88 8.54
C LEU A 93 -0.63 -11.99 9.39
N ARG A 94 -1.11 -13.19 9.71
CA ARG A 94 -2.42 -13.40 10.33
C ARG A 94 -2.64 -12.52 11.58
N ASP A 95 -1.68 -12.52 12.50
CA ASP A 95 -1.77 -11.71 13.72
C ASP A 95 -1.69 -10.20 13.41
N CYS A 96 -0.85 -9.80 12.46
CA CYS A 96 -0.76 -8.42 12.02
C CYS A 96 -2.08 -7.97 11.38
N LEU A 97 -2.58 -8.73 10.39
CA LEU A 97 -3.81 -8.40 9.67
C LEU A 97 -5.00 -8.28 10.61
N GLY A 98 -5.14 -9.22 11.57
CA GLY A 98 -6.19 -9.19 12.59
C GLY A 98 -6.07 -8.02 13.57
N ALA A 99 -4.88 -7.43 13.70
CA ALA A 99 -4.64 -6.25 14.54
C ALA A 99 -4.82 -4.93 13.78
N LEU A 100 -4.93 -4.97 12.44
CA LEU A 100 -5.17 -3.78 11.62
C LEU A 100 -6.67 -3.44 11.64
N SER A 101 -7.00 -2.29 12.19
CA SER A 101 -8.39 -1.82 12.25
C SER A 101 -8.46 -0.31 12.09
N ALA A 102 -9.56 0.16 11.51
CA ALA A 102 -9.90 1.57 11.39
C ALA A 102 -11.44 1.73 11.45
N PRO A 103 -11.95 2.82 12.07
CA PRO A 103 -13.40 2.99 12.29
C PRO A 103 -14.24 2.98 11.01
N LEU A 104 -13.70 3.49 9.89
CA LEU A 104 -14.38 3.55 8.60
C LEU A 104 -14.05 2.37 7.68
N GLY A 105 -13.26 1.42 8.15
CA GLY A 105 -12.93 0.19 7.42
C GLY A 105 -11.45 0.05 7.05
N VAL A 106 -11.10 -1.17 6.63
CA VAL A 106 -9.80 -1.52 6.07
C VAL A 106 -10.02 -2.06 4.67
N PHE A 107 -9.42 -1.43 3.68
CA PHE A 107 -9.59 -1.75 2.26
C PHE A 107 -8.25 -2.11 1.65
N GLY A 108 -8.23 -3.05 0.72
CA GLY A 108 -7.00 -3.49 0.10
C GLY A 108 -7.13 -3.80 -1.39
N VAL A 109 -6.01 -3.77 -2.08
CA VAL A 109 -5.84 -4.31 -3.45
C VAL A 109 -4.81 -5.43 -3.43
N ILE A 110 -4.76 -6.20 -4.50
CA ILE A 110 -3.79 -7.29 -4.70
C ILE A 110 -2.59 -6.75 -5.48
N GLY A 111 -1.39 -7.24 -5.18
CA GLY A 111 -0.18 -6.94 -5.93
C GLY A 111 0.29 -8.11 -6.79
N ASN A 112 1.31 -7.86 -7.61
CA ASN A 112 1.81 -8.83 -8.58
C ASN A 112 2.40 -10.08 -7.91
N HIS A 113 3.05 -9.98 -6.76
CA HIS A 113 3.54 -11.14 -6.02
C HIS A 113 2.40 -12.03 -5.51
N ASP A 114 1.28 -11.46 -5.12
CA ASP A 114 0.11 -12.20 -4.67
C ASP A 114 -0.48 -13.04 -5.82
N VAL A 115 -0.57 -12.44 -7.03
CA VAL A 115 -1.02 -13.14 -8.23
C VAL A 115 -0.07 -14.27 -8.61
N TRP A 116 1.25 -14.00 -8.66
CA TRP A 116 2.26 -15.00 -9.01
C TRP A 116 2.31 -16.19 -8.06
N HIS A 117 1.99 -15.98 -6.79
CA HIS A 117 2.13 -17.00 -5.75
C HIS A 117 0.82 -17.65 -5.30
N GLY A 118 -0.29 -17.28 -5.94
CA GLY A 118 -1.60 -17.88 -5.69
C GLY A 118 -2.53 -16.96 -4.92
N ARG A 119 -3.30 -16.19 -5.64
CA ARG A 119 -4.22 -15.15 -5.17
C ARG A 119 -5.25 -15.65 -4.17
N ALA A 120 -5.92 -16.78 -4.43
CA ALA A 120 -7.09 -17.21 -3.68
C ALA A 120 -6.87 -17.45 -2.16
N PRO A 121 -5.80 -18.12 -1.70
CA PRO A 121 -5.53 -18.26 -0.26
C PRO A 121 -5.21 -16.91 0.41
N ILE A 122 -4.57 -15.99 -0.30
CA ILE A 122 -4.24 -14.67 0.23
C ILE A 122 -5.51 -13.85 0.41
N GLU A 123 -6.39 -13.81 -0.59
CA GLU A 123 -7.67 -13.15 -0.51
C GLU A 123 -8.56 -13.72 0.61
N ALA A 124 -8.53 -15.04 0.80
CA ALA A 124 -9.28 -15.69 1.89
C ALA A 124 -8.78 -15.19 3.25
N ALA A 125 -7.47 -15.16 3.47
CA ALA A 125 -6.88 -14.68 4.72
C ALA A 125 -7.19 -13.20 4.99
N LEU A 126 -7.17 -12.36 3.95
CA LEU A 126 -7.52 -10.94 4.06
C LEU A 126 -8.99 -10.75 4.45
N ARG A 127 -9.91 -11.49 3.81
CA ARG A 127 -11.34 -11.46 4.15
C ARG A 127 -11.60 -11.97 5.56
N GLU A 128 -10.94 -13.05 6.00
CA GLU A 128 -11.01 -13.55 7.37
C GLU A 128 -10.56 -12.50 8.40
N ALA A 129 -9.59 -11.66 8.05
CA ALA A 129 -9.12 -10.55 8.87
C ALA A 129 -10.04 -9.31 8.80
N GLY A 130 -11.16 -9.36 8.07
CA GLY A 130 -12.10 -8.23 7.92
C GLY A 130 -11.64 -7.16 6.94
N ILE A 131 -10.68 -7.47 6.06
CA ILE A 131 -10.19 -6.55 5.04
C ILE A 131 -11.03 -6.69 3.78
N GLU A 132 -11.62 -5.59 3.33
CA GLU A 132 -12.42 -5.54 2.11
C GLU A 132 -11.54 -5.32 0.89
N LEU A 133 -11.51 -6.31 -0.02
CA LEU A 133 -10.73 -6.24 -1.24
C LEU A 133 -11.47 -5.49 -2.36
N LEU A 134 -10.76 -4.55 -2.97
CA LEU A 134 -11.27 -3.73 -4.06
C LEU A 134 -10.64 -4.21 -5.39
N HIS A 135 -11.39 -5.04 -6.10
CA HIS A 135 -11.02 -5.54 -7.42
C HIS A 135 -11.86 -4.86 -8.49
N ASN A 136 -11.33 -3.81 -9.12
CA ASN A 136 -12.02 -2.98 -10.11
C ASN A 136 -13.38 -2.46 -9.62
N ARG A 137 -13.43 -2.01 -8.38
CA ARG A 137 -14.64 -1.47 -7.76
C ARG A 137 -14.33 -0.39 -6.73
N ASN A 138 -15.36 0.32 -6.34
CA ASN A 138 -15.25 1.25 -5.23
C ASN A 138 -16.18 0.89 -4.07
N VAL A 139 -15.96 1.60 -2.99
CA VAL A 139 -16.81 1.61 -1.81
C VAL A 139 -16.91 3.04 -1.29
N ALA A 140 -18.13 3.51 -1.03
CA ALA A 140 -18.33 4.75 -0.31
C ALA A 140 -18.08 4.53 1.19
N LEU A 141 -17.36 5.44 1.83
CA LEU A 141 -17.12 5.35 3.27
C LEU A 141 -18.44 5.51 4.05
N PRO A 142 -18.54 4.93 5.25
CA PRO A 142 -19.69 5.15 6.12
C PRO A 142 -19.89 6.63 6.49
N ALA A 143 -21.12 6.99 6.92
CA ALA A 143 -21.37 8.32 7.47
C ALA A 143 -20.40 8.62 8.63
N PRO A 144 -19.91 9.87 8.74
CA PRO A 144 -20.34 11.05 7.97
C PRO A 144 -19.56 11.29 6.66
N PHE A 145 -18.71 10.36 6.22
CA PHE A 145 -17.83 10.51 5.06
C PHE A 145 -18.37 9.85 3.78
N GLY A 146 -19.68 9.66 3.65
CA GLY A 146 -20.32 8.99 2.49
C GLY A 146 -20.06 9.63 1.12
N MET A 147 -19.55 10.88 1.08
CA MET A 147 -19.11 11.52 -0.16
C MET A 147 -17.72 11.06 -0.64
N VAL A 148 -16.97 10.33 0.20
CA VAL A 148 -15.64 9.82 -0.14
C VAL A 148 -15.77 8.38 -0.60
N SER A 149 -15.22 8.06 -1.76
CA SER A 149 -15.13 6.70 -2.28
C SER A 149 -13.68 6.24 -2.38
N ILE A 150 -13.40 5.03 -1.92
CA ILE A 150 -12.13 4.35 -2.15
C ILE A 150 -12.29 3.51 -3.42
N CYS A 151 -11.56 3.85 -4.47
CA CYS A 151 -11.62 3.23 -5.79
C CYS A 151 -10.38 2.37 -6.01
N GLY A 152 -10.53 1.05 -5.96
CA GLY A 152 -9.42 0.11 -6.12
C GLY A 152 -9.47 -0.63 -7.45
N ILE A 153 -8.30 -0.80 -8.07
CA ILE A 153 -8.16 -1.58 -9.30
C ILE A 153 -7.38 -2.88 -9.05
N ASP A 154 -7.53 -3.82 -9.97
CA ASP A 154 -6.69 -5.01 -10.02
C ASP A 154 -5.23 -4.65 -10.32
N ASP A 155 -4.31 -5.59 -10.06
CA ASP A 155 -2.88 -5.33 -10.27
C ASP A 155 -2.58 -4.93 -11.71
N PRO A 156 -1.89 -3.77 -11.92
CA PRO A 156 -1.58 -3.27 -13.26
C PRO A 156 -0.63 -4.15 -14.08
N TRP A 157 0.08 -5.09 -13.44
CA TRP A 157 1.10 -5.92 -14.07
C TRP A 157 0.63 -7.32 -14.44
N THR A 158 -0.19 -7.91 -13.60
CA THR A 158 -0.53 -9.33 -13.66
C THR A 158 -2.02 -9.59 -13.62
N GLY A 159 -2.81 -8.54 -13.38
CA GLY A 159 -4.26 -8.56 -13.34
C GLY A 159 -4.90 -7.97 -14.60
N GLU A 160 -6.17 -7.65 -14.46
CA GLU A 160 -7.00 -7.01 -15.49
C GLU A 160 -7.56 -5.68 -14.96
N PRO A 161 -6.73 -4.63 -14.81
CA PRO A 161 -7.15 -3.36 -14.23
C PRO A 161 -8.19 -2.66 -15.09
N CYS A 162 -9.28 -2.19 -14.46
CA CYS A 162 -10.37 -1.49 -15.11
C CYS A 162 -10.79 -0.26 -14.27
N VAL A 163 -10.22 0.90 -14.58
CA VAL A 163 -10.51 2.15 -13.87
C VAL A 163 -11.97 2.59 -14.08
N PRO A 164 -12.57 2.53 -15.28
CA PRO A 164 -13.99 2.88 -15.45
C PRO A 164 -14.92 2.08 -14.54
N ALA A 165 -14.66 0.78 -14.34
CA ALA A 165 -15.45 -0.03 -13.41
C ALA A 165 -15.19 0.36 -11.94
N ALA A 166 -13.94 0.63 -11.59
CA ALA A 166 -13.56 1.06 -10.24
C ALA A 166 -14.17 2.44 -9.87
N PHE A 167 -14.39 3.31 -10.83
CA PHE A 167 -14.93 4.66 -10.60
C PHE A 167 -16.42 4.77 -10.83
N ALA A 168 -17.08 3.75 -11.40
CA ALA A 168 -18.51 3.76 -11.67
C ALA A 168 -19.34 4.01 -10.40
N GLY A 169 -20.13 5.09 -10.40
CA GLY A 169 -20.97 5.47 -9.26
C GLY A 169 -20.21 5.98 -8.03
N ALA A 170 -18.91 6.21 -8.11
CA ALA A 170 -18.15 6.78 -7.02
C ALA A 170 -18.62 8.19 -6.64
N GLY A 171 -18.49 8.52 -5.36
CA GLY A 171 -18.80 9.85 -4.82
C GLY A 171 -17.90 10.96 -5.39
N PRO A 172 -18.18 12.21 -5.01
CA PRO A 172 -17.44 13.37 -5.53
C PRO A 172 -16.00 13.48 -5.03
N VAL A 173 -15.64 12.84 -3.90
CA VAL A 173 -14.26 12.74 -3.42
C VAL A 173 -13.77 11.32 -3.66
N ARG A 174 -12.73 11.19 -4.46
CA ARG A 174 -12.23 9.89 -4.94
C ARG A 174 -10.80 9.64 -4.49
N VAL A 175 -10.62 8.58 -3.74
CA VAL A 175 -9.30 8.07 -3.32
C VAL A 175 -8.97 6.87 -4.18
N PHE A 176 -7.99 7.02 -5.06
CA PHE A 176 -7.57 5.96 -5.96
C PHE A 176 -6.53 5.06 -5.30
N LEU A 177 -6.77 3.75 -5.26
CA LEU A 177 -5.88 2.74 -4.71
C LEU A 177 -5.43 1.77 -5.80
N THR A 178 -4.14 1.71 -6.04
CA THR A 178 -3.50 0.80 -6.98
C THR A 178 -2.25 0.19 -6.37
N HIS A 179 -1.89 -1.04 -6.78
CA HIS A 179 -0.66 -1.64 -6.28
C HIS A 179 0.58 -0.86 -6.72
N SER A 180 0.66 -0.47 -7.99
CA SER A 180 1.83 0.23 -8.52
C SER A 180 1.47 1.57 -9.19
N PRO A 181 2.42 2.52 -9.30
CA PRO A 181 2.24 3.75 -10.06
C PRO A 181 1.80 3.54 -11.52
N ASP A 182 2.10 2.37 -12.09
CA ASP A 182 1.69 2.02 -13.46
C ASP A 182 0.17 1.90 -13.62
N GLY A 183 -0.61 1.83 -12.53
CA GLY A 183 -2.05 1.95 -12.53
C GLY A 183 -2.57 3.26 -13.15
N LEU A 184 -1.76 4.32 -13.13
CA LEU A 184 -2.09 5.59 -13.80
C LEU A 184 -2.23 5.48 -15.33
N HIS A 185 -1.65 4.45 -15.96
CA HIS A 185 -1.86 4.21 -17.39
C HIS A 185 -3.31 3.89 -17.76
N TYR A 186 -4.11 3.46 -16.80
CA TYR A 186 -5.51 3.05 -16.99
C TYR A 186 -6.50 4.16 -16.62
N VAL A 187 -6.00 5.30 -16.10
CA VAL A 187 -6.81 6.47 -15.76
C VAL A 187 -7.05 7.27 -17.06
N ASP A 188 -8.07 6.88 -17.80
CA ASP A 188 -8.46 7.52 -19.05
C ASP A 188 -9.73 8.36 -18.83
N GLY A 189 -9.56 9.67 -18.69
CA GLY A 189 -10.65 10.62 -18.48
C GLY A 189 -11.29 10.63 -17.08
N GLU A 190 -10.94 9.71 -16.20
CA GLU A 190 -11.36 9.71 -14.81
C GLU A 190 -10.46 10.63 -13.94
N THR A 191 -11.04 11.17 -12.86
CA THR A 191 -10.32 12.04 -11.94
C THR A 191 -10.40 11.55 -10.51
N PHE A 192 -9.39 11.86 -9.70
CA PHE A 192 -9.33 11.54 -8.27
C PHE A 192 -8.66 12.67 -7.47
N ASP A 193 -8.93 12.73 -6.17
CA ASP A 193 -8.37 13.73 -5.26
C ASP A 193 -7.01 13.32 -4.69
N VAL A 194 -6.75 12.03 -4.56
CA VAL A 194 -5.45 11.47 -4.16
C VAL A 194 -5.34 10.03 -4.65
N ALA A 195 -4.14 9.62 -5.03
CA ALA A 195 -3.82 8.23 -5.34
C ALA A 195 -2.75 7.68 -4.39
N PHE A 196 -2.87 6.37 -4.07
CA PHE A 196 -1.89 5.63 -3.28
C PHE A 196 -1.36 4.44 -4.07
N ALA A 197 -0.03 4.27 -4.06
CA ALA A 197 0.66 3.15 -4.70
C ALA A 197 1.85 2.66 -3.87
N GLY A 198 2.18 1.38 -4.02
CA GLY A 198 3.36 0.71 -3.49
C GLY A 198 4.31 0.23 -4.59
N HIS A 199 4.67 -1.08 -4.59
CA HIS A 199 5.42 -1.82 -5.60
C HIS A 199 6.90 -1.46 -5.72
N THR A 200 7.26 -0.21 -5.53
CA THR A 200 8.60 0.31 -5.86
C THR A 200 9.63 0.09 -4.77
N HIS A 201 9.18 -0.10 -3.53
CA HIS A 201 10.02 -0.15 -2.31
C HIS A 201 10.93 1.07 -2.11
N GLY A 202 10.74 2.17 -2.85
CA GLY A 202 11.73 3.24 -2.93
C GLY A 202 13.08 2.74 -3.45
N GLY A 203 13.07 1.65 -4.25
CA GLY A 203 14.24 0.92 -4.71
C GLY A 203 14.84 -0.04 -3.67
N GLN A 204 14.32 -0.10 -2.45
CA GLN A 204 14.77 -0.92 -1.30
C GLN A 204 16.23 -0.66 -0.86
N VAL A 205 17.12 -0.40 -1.83
CA VAL A 205 18.49 0.09 -1.64
C VAL A 205 18.62 1.40 -2.39
N ALA A 206 18.84 2.47 -1.67
CA ALA A 206 18.95 3.81 -2.22
C ALA A 206 20.25 4.48 -1.77
N ARG A 207 20.67 5.52 -2.47
CA ARG A 207 21.75 6.41 -2.06
C ARG A 207 21.32 7.27 -0.86
N ALA A 208 22.24 7.99 -0.26
CA ALA A 208 21.95 8.88 0.86
C ALA A 208 20.96 10.02 0.51
N ASP A 209 20.87 10.40 -0.76
CA ASP A 209 19.92 11.37 -1.30
C ASP A 209 18.54 10.77 -1.61
N GLY A 210 18.33 9.48 -1.34
CA GLY A 210 17.10 8.75 -1.62
C GLY A 210 16.98 8.21 -3.05
N THR A 211 17.97 8.45 -3.92
CA THR A 211 17.97 7.93 -5.30
C THR A 211 18.07 6.40 -5.30
N PRO A 212 17.09 5.66 -5.89
CA PRO A 212 17.12 4.22 -5.97
C PRO A 212 18.36 3.69 -6.69
N MET A 213 19.05 2.71 -6.11
CA MET A 213 20.15 2.01 -6.77
C MET A 213 19.64 0.91 -7.71
N ALA A 214 18.53 0.26 -7.35
CA ALA A 214 17.80 -0.66 -8.22
C ALA A 214 16.55 0.07 -8.75
N ARG A 215 16.38 0.06 -10.08
CA ARG A 215 15.18 0.67 -10.68
C ARG A 215 14.00 -0.28 -10.59
N PRO A 216 12.83 0.18 -10.09
CA PRO A 216 11.61 -0.61 -10.12
C PRO A 216 11.23 -0.99 -11.55
N GLN A 217 10.43 -2.03 -11.68
CA GLN A 217 9.81 -2.38 -12.96
C GLN A 217 8.69 -1.38 -13.26
N GLY A 218 8.46 -1.09 -14.55
CA GLY A 218 7.43 -0.20 -15.02
C GLY A 218 7.88 1.23 -15.29
N PRO A 219 7.36 1.84 -16.37
CA PRO A 219 7.74 3.18 -16.77
C PRO A 219 7.32 4.24 -15.74
N LEU A 220 6.09 4.15 -15.19
CA LEU A 220 5.63 5.10 -14.17
C LEU A 220 6.20 4.78 -12.79
N SER A 221 6.43 3.51 -12.46
CA SER A 221 7.15 3.11 -11.24
C SER A 221 8.58 3.61 -11.20
N ARG A 222 9.24 3.74 -12.35
CA ARG A 222 10.58 4.37 -12.45
C ARG A 222 10.54 5.88 -12.29
N ARG A 223 9.48 6.52 -12.80
CA ARG A 223 9.27 7.97 -12.71
C ARG A 223 8.85 8.38 -11.30
N TYR A 224 7.95 7.62 -10.71
CA TYR A 224 7.32 7.87 -9.41
C TYR A 224 7.74 6.81 -8.40
N CYS A 225 9.03 6.79 -8.03
CA CYS A 225 9.56 5.69 -7.23
C CYS A 225 9.22 5.81 -5.74
N TYR A 226 9.15 7.02 -5.18
CA TYR A 226 8.89 7.25 -3.76
C TYR A 226 8.54 8.71 -3.49
N GLY A 227 7.54 8.95 -2.67
CA GLY A 227 7.17 10.28 -2.22
C GLY A 227 5.80 10.73 -2.69
N SER A 228 5.59 12.03 -2.78
CA SER A 228 4.37 12.65 -3.30
C SER A 228 4.67 13.38 -4.60
N PHE A 229 3.83 13.19 -5.60
CA PHE A 229 3.99 13.73 -6.93
C PHE A 229 2.71 14.41 -7.39
N ASP A 230 2.79 15.67 -7.72
CA ASP A 230 1.67 16.40 -8.33
C ASP A 230 1.43 15.87 -9.75
N LEU A 231 0.18 15.62 -10.08
CA LEU A 231 -0.25 15.19 -11.41
C LEU A 231 -1.04 16.32 -12.09
N PRO A 232 -0.89 16.49 -13.43
CA PRO A 232 -1.46 17.66 -14.12
C PRO A 232 -2.97 17.80 -13.99
N ASP A 233 -3.72 16.70 -14.09
CA ASP A 233 -5.20 16.70 -14.17
C ASP A 233 -5.86 15.96 -13.00
N ASN A 234 -5.09 15.64 -11.97
CA ASN A 234 -5.54 14.83 -10.84
C ASN A 234 -4.92 15.33 -9.54
N GLY A 235 -5.46 14.86 -8.43
CA GLY A 235 -4.81 15.00 -7.14
C GLY A 235 -3.45 14.26 -7.10
N PRO A 236 -2.64 14.47 -6.03
CA PRO A 236 -1.30 13.93 -5.96
C PRO A 236 -1.29 12.39 -5.90
N LEU A 237 -0.25 11.79 -6.49
CA LEU A 237 0.12 10.40 -6.28
C LEU A 237 1.08 10.29 -5.09
N ILE A 238 0.74 9.46 -4.12
CA ILE A 238 1.59 9.13 -2.97
C ILE A 238 2.12 7.71 -3.16
N VAL A 239 3.44 7.56 -3.27
CA VAL A 239 4.11 6.27 -3.46
C VAL A 239 4.87 5.90 -2.20
N SER A 240 4.53 4.75 -1.62
CA SER A 240 5.16 4.23 -0.41
C SER A 240 6.42 3.42 -0.71
N ARG A 241 7.34 3.42 0.26
CA ARG A 241 8.46 2.48 0.30
C ARG A 241 8.05 1.07 0.70
N GLY A 242 6.81 0.87 1.15
CA GLY A 242 6.34 -0.42 1.63
C GLY A 242 6.91 -0.82 3.01
N VAL A 243 6.48 -1.96 3.49
CA VAL A 243 6.77 -2.47 4.83
C VAL A 243 7.86 -3.55 4.82
N GLY A 244 7.73 -4.56 3.98
CA GLY A 244 8.62 -5.72 3.92
C GLY A 244 9.82 -5.58 3.00
N CYS A 245 10.50 -6.68 2.77
CA CYS A 245 11.66 -6.78 1.89
C CYS A 245 11.36 -7.76 0.74
N SER A 246 11.51 -7.32 -0.51
CA SER A 246 11.20 -8.15 -1.67
C SER A 246 12.24 -9.27 -1.90
N LYS A 247 13.37 -8.95 -2.48
CA LYS A 247 14.38 -9.95 -2.93
C LYS A 247 15.49 -10.20 -1.92
N LEU A 248 15.89 -9.17 -1.21
CA LEU A 248 16.97 -9.20 -0.22
C LEU A 248 16.41 -8.81 1.14
N PRO A 249 16.83 -9.45 2.24
CA PRO A 249 16.34 -9.17 3.59
C PRO A 249 17.02 -7.95 4.20
N LEU A 250 17.10 -6.85 3.47
CA LEU A 250 17.72 -5.61 3.93
C LEU A 250 17.15 -4.38 3.19
N ARG A 251 17.21 -3.24 3.86
CA ARG A 251 16.90 -1.91 3.31
C ARG A 251 18.05 -0.96 3.62
N ILE A 252 18.41 -0.12 2.66
CA ILE A 252 19.45 0.91 2.82
C ILE A 252 18.87 2.24 2.32
N ASN A 253 18.79 3.24 3.20
CA ASN A 253 18.23 4.57 2.92
C ASN A 253 16.79 4.53 2.34
N ALA A 254 16.08 3.44 2.57
CA ALA A 254 14.72 3.18 2.12
C ALA A 254 13.94 2.45 3.22
N ASP A 255 13.91 3.04 4.42
CA ASP A 255 13.27 2.49 5.61
C ASP A 255 11.80 2.13 5.34
N PRO A 256 11.28 1.07 5.97
CA PRO A 256 9.86 0.73 5.87
C PRO A 256 8.99 1.85 6.44
N GLU A 257 7.76 1.98 5.93
CA GLU A 257 6.91 3.08 6.36
C GLU A 257 5.42 2.75 6.41
N LEU A 258 4.74 3.46 7.31
CA LEU A 258 3.31 3.70 7.30
C LEU A 258 3.07 5.14 6.83
N VAL A 259 2.41 5.31 5.71
CA VAL A 259 1.98 6.64 5.25
C VAL A 259 0.70 7.03 5.97
N VAL A 260 0.63 8.27 6.46
CA VAL A 260 -0.55 8.87 7.07
C VAL A 260 -0.89 10.13 6.29
N CYS A 261 -1.98 10.07 5.55
CA CYS A 261 -2.45 11.19 4.74
C CYS A 261 -3.71 11.82 5.36
N THR A 262 -3.69 13.11 5.59
CA THR A 262 -4.88 13.83 6.06
C THR A 262 -5.53 14.56 4.88
N LEU A 263 -6.76 14.16 4.52
CA LEU A 263 -7.57 14.89 3.56
C LEU A 263 -8.31 16.01 4.28
N ARG A 264 -8.29 17.20 3.68
CA ARG A 264 -8.99 18.39 4.17
C ARG A 264 -9.78 19.05 3.04
N SER A 265 -10.88 19.70 3.38
CA SER A 265 -11.50 20.71 2.51
C SER A 265 -10.64 21.99 2.50
N GLN A 266 -10.85 22.81 1.46
CA GLN A 266 -10.32 24.17 1.42
C GLN A 266 -10.88 25.03 2.54
#